data_74f4e4267c859677dfee29cb8ee824db
#
_entry.id   74f4e4267c859677dfee29cb8ee824db
#
_cell.length_a   1.000
_cell.length_b   1.000
_cell.length_c   1.000
_cell.angle_alpha   90.00
_cell.angle_beta   90.00
_cell.angle_gamma   90.00
#
_symmetry.space_group_name_H-M   'P 1'
#
loop_
_entity.id
_entity.type
_entity.pdbx_description
1 polymer ?
#
loop_
_entity_poly.entity_id
_entity_poly.type
_entity_poly.pdbx_seq_one_letter_code
_entity_poly.pdbx_strand_id
1 'polypeptide(L)'
;MIDTFLVTEKTVVNAKGDSAPVDVSGGVSRFFLLTLDITRIIEQESLEVSIYGSADGTVWNPKPVVEFPQKFYTEESPHLLDLTSHPDVKFVRAHWEVARWGRGTETPMFEFGLRMKEVPADILKEVTAEAKALR
;
A
#
# COMPACT_ATOMS: atom_id res chain seq x y z
N MET A 1 -13.57 1.66 13.66
CA MET A 1 -13.10 1.30 12.30
C MET A 1 -11.61 1.56 12.17
N ILE A 2 -10.95 0.74 11.39
CA ILE A 2 -9.50 0.84 11.20
C ILE A 2 -9.18 2.05 10.32
N ASP A 3 -8.31 2.92 10.78
CA ASP A 3 -7.78 4.05 10.04
C ASP A 3 -6.37 4.31 10.55
N THR A 4 -5.38 3.93 9.77
CA THR A 4 -3.98 3.97 10.18
C THR A 4 -3.06 4.14 8.98
N PHE A 5 -1.77 4.33 9.26
CA PHE A 5 -0.74 4.34 8.23
C PHE A 5 0.04 3.02 8.26
N LEU A 6 0.16 2.38 7.11
CA LEU A 6 1.12 1.28 6.92
C LEU A 6 2.53 1.86 6.83
N VAL A 7 2.66 3.00 6.15
CA VAL A 7 3.87 3.80 6.10
C VAL A 7 3.48 5.22 6.49
N THR A 8 4.10 5.78 7.52
CA THR A 8 3.77 7.13 7.98
C THR A 8 4.11 8.17 6.91
N GLU A 9 3.38 9.29 6.91
CA GLU A 9 3.59 10.36 5.93
C GLU A 9 5.05 10.80 5.88
N LYS A 10 5.52 11.08 4.66
CA LYS A 10 6.87 11.61 4.41
C LYS A 10 7.98 10.70 4.93
N THR A 11 7.78 9.40 4.90
CA THR A 11 8.84 8.44 5.19
C THR A 11 9.80 8.37 4.01
N VAL A 12 11.08 8.54 4.29
CA VAL A 12 12.13 8.49 3.26
C VAL A 12 12.69 7.08 3.20
N VAL A 13 12.69 6.49 2.01
CA VAL A 13 13.27 5.17 1.77
C VAL A 13 14.29 5.26 0.65
N ASN A 14 15.37 4.51 0.77
CA ASN A 14 16.44 4.46 -0.24
C ASN A 14 16.82 3.03 -0.62
N ALA A 15 16.11 2.05 -0.10
CA ALA A 15 16.33 0.63 -0.37
C ALA A 15 15.02 -0.11 -0.12
N LYS A 16 14.96 -1.36 -0.54
CA LYS A 16 13.79 -2.20 -0.26
C LYS A 16 13.56 -2.35 1.24
N GLY A 17 12.32 -2.50 1.63
CA GLY A 17 11.98 -2.68 3.05
C GLY A 17 10.54 -3.09 3.24
N ASP A 18 10.18 -3.28 4.49
CA ASP A 18 8.84 -3.67 4.91
C ASP A 18 8.37 -2.76 6.05
N SER A 19 7.08 -2.48 6.07
CA SER A 19 6.47 -1.78 7.20
C SER A 19 6.24 -2.73 8.38
N ALA A 20 5.95 -2.17 9.55
CA ALA A 20 5.48 -2.95 10.68
C ALA A 20 4.13 -3.61 10.34
N PRO A 21 3.85 -4.80 10.90
CA PRO A 21 2.55 -5.44 10.70
C PRO A 21 1.41 -4.63 11.31
N VAL A 22 0.28 -4.60 10.63
CA VAL A 22 -0.95 -3.99 11.15
C VAL A 22 -2.01 -5.08 11.30
N ASP A 23 -2.60 -5.16 12.49
CA ASP A 23 -3.68 -6.10 12.78
C ASP A 23 -4.98 -5.58 12.15
N VAL A 24 -5.54 -6.34 11.22
CA VAL A 24 -6.79 -6.02 10.55
C VAL A 24 -7.94 -6.94 10.96
N SER A 25 -7.71 -7.82 11.95
CA SER A 25 -8.72 -8.78 12.41
C SER A 25 -9.94 -8.12 13.04
N GLY A 26 -9.78 -6.90 13.57
CA GLY A 26 -10.88 -6.11 14.13
C GLY A 26 -11.73 -5.37 13.09
N GLY A 27 -11.37 -5.45 11.82
CA GLY A 27 -12.13 -4.82 10.76
C GLY A 27 -13.47 -5.52 10.52
N VAL A 28 -14.50 -4.72 10.25
CA VAL A 28 -15.88 -5.22 10.08
C VAL A 28 -16.18 -5.51 8.62
N SER A 29 -15.83 -4.59 7.72
CA SER A 29 -16.18 -4.70 6.30
C SER A 29 -15.22 -5.55 5.49
N ARG A 30 -13.99 -5.72 5.95
CA ARG A 30 -12.89 -6.38 5.21
C ARG A 30 -12.49 -5.67 3.91
N PHE A 31 -12.92 -4.40 3.74
CA PHE A 31 -12.52 -3.54 2.64
C PHE A 31 -11.79 -2.33 3.18
N PHE A 32 -10.72 -1.95 2.50
CA PHE A 32 -9.89 -0.82 2.92
C PHE A 32 -9.54 0.04 1.70
N LEU A 33 -9.55 1.34 1.89
CA LEU A 33 -9.00 2.28 0.92
C LEU A 33 -7.53 2.52 1.28
N LEU A 34 -6.65 2.19 0.36
CA LEU A 34 -5.22 2.47 0.47
C LEU A 34 -4.92 3.74 -0.32
N THR A 35 -4.26 4.70 0.30
CA THR A 35 -3.81 5.91 -0.39
C THR A 35 -2.30 5.99 -0.31
N LEU A 36 -1.65 5.81 -1.46
CA LEU A 36 -0.21 5.95 -1.61
C LEU A 36 0.09 7.38 -2.03
N ASP A 37 0.80 8.12 -1.19
CA ASP A 37 1.15 9.52 -1.42
C ASP A 37 2.66 9.66 -1.51
N ILE A 38 3.17 9.86 -2.74
CA ILE A 38 4.58 10.07 -3.01
C ILE A 38 4.81 11.58 -3.11
N THR A 39 5.59 12.12 -2.19
CA THR A 39 5.79 13.55 -2.04
C THR A 39 7.14 14.06 -2.55
N ARG A 40 8.17 13.20 -2.62
CA ARG A 40 9.48 13.56 -3.17
C ARG A 40 10.13 12.35 -3.82
N ILE A 41 10.86 12.59 -4.89
CA ILE A 41 11.66 11.57 -5.59
C ILE A 41 12.98 12.19 -6.08
N ILE A 42 13.95 11.33 -6.40
CA ILE A 42 15.09 11.66 -7.26
C ILE A 42 14.74 11.12 -8.65
N GLU A 43 15.13 11.83 -9.70
CA GLU A 43 14.82 11.43 -11.06
C GLU A 43 15.44 10.07 -11.45
N GLN A 44 14.84 9.41 -12.44
CA GLN A 44 15.29 8.13 -13.00
C GLN A 44 15.29 6.99 -12.00
N GLU A 45 14.20 6.89 -11.25
CA GLU A 45 14.01 5.79 -10.32
C GLU A 45 12.55 5.33 -10.30
N SER A 46 12.31 4.15 -9.74
CA SER A 46 10.97 3.60 -9.60
C SER A 46 10.74 3.09 -8.20
N LEU A 47 9.48 3.16 -7.79
CA LEU A 47 8.99 2.61 -6.52
C LEU A 47 7.92 1.57 -6.83
N GLU A 48 8.10 0.38 -6.29
CA GLU A 48 7.09 -0.67 -6.31
C GLU A 48 6.62 -0.93 -4.89
N VAL A 49 5.32 -0.83 -4.67
CA VAL A 49 4.71 -1.07 -3.35
C VAL A 49 3.72 -2.21 -3.47
N SER A 50 3.81 -3.17 -2.57
CA SER A 50 2.91 -4.31 -2.50
C SER A 50 2.43 -4.50 -1.07
N ILE A 51 1.24 -5.08 -0.91
CA ILE A 51 0.69 -5.40 0.41
C ILE A 51 0.66 -6.91 0.56
N TYR A 52 1.27 -7.39 1.63
CA TYR A 52 1.30 -8.81 1.96
C TYR A 52 0.43 -9.09 3.17
N GLY A 53 -0.20 -10.26 3.14
CA GLY A 53 -1.07 -10.71 4.22
C GLY A 53 -0.46 -11.86 5.02
N SER A 54 -0.90 -11.99 6.26
CA SER A 54 -0.48 -13.07 7.16
C SER A 54 -1.62 -13.46 8.09
N ALA A 55 -1.67 -14.74 8.47
CA ALA A 55 -2.63 -15.22 9.44
C ALA A 55 -2.20 -14.94 10.89
N ASP A 56 -0.89 -14.83 11.15
CA ASP A 56 -0.33 -14.73 12.49
C ASP A 56 0.61 -13.54 12.72
N GLY A 57 0.92 -12.79 11.66
CA GLY A 57 1.82 -11.64 11.75
C GLY A 57 3.32 -11.99 11.71
N THR A 58 3.69 -13.25 11.60
CA THR A 58 5.07 -13.70 11.56
C THR A 58 5.42 -14.43 10.27
N VAL A 59 4.53 -15.25 9.75
CA VAL A 59 4.70 -15.95 8.48
C VAL A 59 3.86 -15.26 7.43
N TRP A 60 4.50 -14.72 6.41
CA TRP A 60 3.85 -13.93 5.37
C TRP A 60 3.56 -14.77 4.13
N ASN A 61 2.38 -14.57 3.55
CA ASN A 61 2.00 -15.28 2.34
C ASN A 61 2.98 -14.93 1.20
N PRO A 62 3.29 -15.88 0.31
CA PRO A 62 4.30 -15.66 -0.74
C PRO A 62 3.84 -14.69 -1.84
N LYS A 63 2.53 -14.52 -2.01
CA LYS A 63 1.97 -13.62 -3.00
C LYS A 63 1.32 -12.42 -2.33
N PRO A 64 1.50 -11.20 -2.87
CA PRO A 64 0.83 -10.03 -2.32
C PRO A 64 -0.68 -10.10 -2.53
N VAL A 65 -1.43 -9.49 -1.62
CA VAL A 65 -2.88 -9.35 -1.78
C VAL A 65 -3.23 -8.18 -2.70
N VAL A 66 -2.35 -7.19 -2.79
CA VAL A 66 -2.46 -6.03 -3.69
C VAL A 66 -1.07 -5.62 -4.12
N GLU A 67 -0.92 -5.27 -5.39
CA GLU A 67 0.26 -4.63 -5.93
C GLU A 67 -0.14 -3.29 -6.54
N PHE A 68 0.55 -2.23 -6.16
CA PHE A 68 0.42 -0.95 -6.83
C PHE A 68 1.17 -0.99 -8.15
N PRO A 69 0.68 -0.30 -9.19
CA PRO A 69 1.49 -0.11 -10.39
C PRO A 69 2.80 0.57 -10.04
N GLN A 70 3.87 0.25 -10.78
CA GLN A 70 5.18 0.86 -10.60
C GLN A 70 5.08 2.39 -10.72
N LYS A 71 5.70 3.11 -9.80
CA LYS A 71 5.60 4.57 -9.71
C LYS A 71 6.94 5.23 -10.05
N PHE A 72 6.85 6.35 -10.76
CA PHE A 72 8.01 7.12 -11.24
C PHE A 72 7.94 8.58 -10.85
N TYR A 73 6.80 9.03 -10.33
CA TYR A 73 6.51 10.45 -10.10
C TYR A 73 5.93 10.67 -8.72
N THR A 74 5.95 11.93 -8.28
CA THR A 74 5.13 12.34 -7.14
C THR A 74 3.67 12.29 -7.54
N GLU A 75 2.86 11.59 -6.76
CA GLU A 75 1.42 11.49 -6.98
C GLU A 75 0.71 10.92 -5.76
N GLU A 76 -0.60 11.07 -5.74
CA GLU A 76 -1.47 10.43 -4.77
C GLU A 76 -2.30 9.38 -5.51
N SER A 77 -2.20 8.12 -5.11
CA SER A 77 -2.85 6.98 -5.78
C SER A 77 -3.73 6.21 -4.81
N PRO A 78 -5.06 6.20 -5.04
CA PRO A 78 -5.96 5.36 -4.25
C PRO A 78 -6.09 3.97 -4.83
N HIS A 79 -6.16 2.96 -3.96
CA HIS A 79 -6.44 1.57 -4.33
C HIS A 79 -7.31 0.92 -3.27
N LEU A 80 -8.21 0.03 -3.70
CA LEU A 80 -9.01 -0.76 -2.78
C LEU A 80 -8.28 -2.06 -2.43
N LEU A 81 -8.24 -2.36 -1.13
CA LEU A 81 -7.79 -3.64 -0.61
C LEU A 81 -9.03 -4.43 -0.20
N ASP A 82 -9.29 -5.52 -0.91
CA ASP A 82 -10.40 -6.42 -0.64
C ASP A 82 -9.88 -7.68 0.03
N LEU A 83 -10.18 -7.84 1.31
CA LEU A 83 -9.80 -9.02 2.08
C LEU A 83 -10.95 -10.04 2.21
N THR A 84 -12.07 -9.84 1.53
CA THR A 84 -13.18 -10.79 1.60
C THR A 84 -12.86 -12.14 0.98
N SER A 85 -11.98 -12.14 -0.03
CA SER A 85 -11.46 -13.36 -0.67
C SER A 85 -10.26 -13.97 0.06
N HIS A 86 -9.80 -13.33 1.14
CA HIS A 86 -8.66 -13.76 1.94
C HIS A 86 -9.06 -13.80 3.42
N PRO A 87 -10.00 -14.68 3.82
CA PRO A 87 -10.55 -14.67 5.19
C PRO A 87 -9.54 -15.07 6.26
N ASP A 88 -8.46 -15.72 5.89
CA ASP A 88 -7.37 -16.13 6.79
C ASP A 88 -6.41 -14.97 7.12
N VAL A 89 -6.44 -13.89 6.36
CA VAL A 89 -5.53 -12.76 6.57
C VAL A 89 -6.01 -11.93 7.77
N LYS A 90 -5.17 -11.86 8.81
CA LYS A 90 -5.42 -11.08 10.03
C LYS A 90 -4.43 -9.92 10.20
N PHE A 91 -3.30 -9.98 9.50
CA PHE A 91 -2.27 -8.94 9.52
C PHE A 91 -1.88 -8.58 8.10
N VAL A 92 -1.57 -7.33 7.88
CA VAL A 92 -1.03 -6.84 6.60
C VAL A 92 0.19 -5.99 6.85
N ARG A 93 1.09 -5.96 5.88
CA ARG A 93 2.22 -5.02 5.86
C ARG A 93 2.51 -4.58 4.44
N ALA A 94 3.08 -3.39 4.32
CA ALA A 94 3.60 -2.91 3.06
C ALA A 94 5.02 -3.44 2.84
N HIS A 95 5.32 -3.79 1.61
CA HIS A 95 6.68 -4.08 1.14
C HIS A 95 6.96 -3.13 0.00
N TRP A 96 8.17 -2.57 -0.05
CA TRP A 96 8.56 -1.69 -1.14
C TRP A 96 9.91 -2.07 -1.69
N GLU A 97 10.08 -1.81 -2.97
CA GLU A 97 11.35 -1.95 -3.68
C GLU A 97 11.63 -0.67 -4.44
N VAL A 98 12.86 -0.21 -4.34
CA VAL A 98 13.33 1.00 -4.99
C VAL A 98 14.41 0.61 -5.99
N ALA A 99 14.24 1.00 -7.24
CA ALA A 99 15.23 0.76 -8.28
C ALA A 99 15.61 2.08 -8.94
N ARG A 100 16.88 2.23 -9.24
CA ARG A 100 17.38 3.38 -9.99
C ARG A 100 18.06 2.89 -11.27
N TRP A 101 17.73 3.56 -12.35
CA TRP A 101 18.41 3.36 -13.63
C TRP A 101 19.00 4.72 -14.06
N GLY A 102 19.86 4.77 -14.91
CA GLY A 102 20.49 6.02 -15.34
C GLY A 102 21.88 6.20 -14.75
N ARG A 103 22.54 7.22 -15.25
CA ARG A 103 23.92 7.52 -14.89
C ARG A 103 23.94 8.49 -13.72
N GLY A 104 24.30 8.01 -12.57
CA GLY A 104 24.42 8.84 -11.39
C GLY A 104 24.94 8.03 -10.23
N THR A 105 25.56 8.70 -9.30
CA THR A 105 26.08 8.10 -8.07
C THR A 105 25.15 8.28 -6.90
N GLU A 106 24.02 9.00 -7.11
CA GLU A 106 23.06 9.27 -6.05
C GLU A 106 22.29 8.01 -5.68
N THR A 107 22.09 7.81 -4.39
CA THR A 107 21.25 6.75 -3.86
C THR A 107 19.77 7.00 -4.23
N PRO A 108 19.03 5.98 -4.68
CA PRO A 108 17.59 6.15 -4.91
C PRO A 108 16.90 6.68 -3.65
N MET A 109 15.89 7.52 -3.83
CA MET A 109 15.15 8.08 -2.70
C MET A 109 13.71 8.34 -3.08
N PHE A 110 12.80 7.78 -2.28
CA PHE A 110 11.38 8.14 -2.31
C PHE A 110 10.96 8.61 -0.93
N GLU A 111 10.19 9.68 -0.90
CA GLU A 111 9.49 10.12 0.30
C GLU A 111 8.01 9.85 0.07
N PHE A 112 7.41 8.98 0.86
CA PHE A 112 6.02 8.62 0.66
C PHE A 112 5.34 8.20 1.97
N GLY A 113 4.03 8.17 1.93
CA GLY A 113 3.19 7.60 2.97
C GLY A 113 2.16 6.66 2.37
N LEU A 114 1.66 5.74 3.16
CA LEU A 114 0.60 4.82 2.76
C LEU A 114 -0.43 4.72 3.87
N ARG A 115 -1.59 5.32 3.63
CA ARG A 115 -2.71 5.29 4.56
C ARG A 115 -3.63 4.13 4.23
N MET A 116 -4.15 3.48 5.27
CA MET A 116 -5.16 2.43 5.14
C MET A 116 -6.37 2.80 5.98
N LYS A 117 -7.51 2.95 5.31
CA LYS A 117 -8.76 3.33 5.96
C LYS A 117 -9.84 2.32 5.62
N GLU A 118 -10.47 1.76 6.66
CA GLU A 118 -11.58 0.84 6.46
C GLU A 118 -12.77 1.55 5.82
N VAL A 119 -13.37 0.91 4.80
CA VAL A 119 -14.54 1.43 4.10
C VAL A 119 -15.79 0.80 4.72
N PRO A 120 -16.74 1.59 5.26
CA PRO A 120 -17.98 1.05 5.80
C PRO A 120 -18.77 0.28 4.75
N ALA A 121 -19.42 -0.81 5.16
CA ALA A 121 -20.15 -1.67 4.24
C ALA A 121 -21.29 -0.96 3.51
N ASP A 122 -21.91 0.03 4.13
CA ASP A 122 -22.98 0.81 3.54
C ASP A 122 -22.51 1.78 2.45
N ILE A 123 -21.23 2.19 2.49
CA ILE A 123 -20.63 3.10 1.50
C ILE A 123 -19.92 2.32 0.38
N LEU A 124 -19.65 1.05 0.62
CA LEU A 124 -18.83 0.24 -0.30
C LEU A 124 -19.37 0.21 -1.72
N LYS A 125 -20.68 0.14 -1.90
CA LYS A 125 -21.31 0.12 -3.22
C LYS A 125 -21.03 1.39 -4.02
N GLU A 126 -21.05 2.55 -3.37
CA GLU A 126 -20.77 3.82 -4.01
C GLU A 126 -19.31 3.92 -4.47
N VAL A 127 -18.38 3.54 -3.59
CA VAL A 127 -16.95 3.55 -3.90
C VAL A 127 -16.63 2.61 -5.06
N THR A 128 -17.23 1.43 -5.08
CA THR A 128 -17.03 0.45 -6.15
C THR A 128 -17.62 0.97 -7.47
N ALA A 129 -18.79 1.58 -7.43
CA ALA A 129 -19.43 2.16 -8.62
C ALA A 129 -18.60 3.30 -9.20
N GLU A 130 -18.06 4.19 -8.37
CA GLU A 130 -17.17 5.27 -8.81
C GLU A 130 -15.90 4.73 -9.44
N ALA A 131 -15.29 3.72 -8.84
CA ALA A 131 -14.08 3.09 -9.39
C ALA A 131 -14.35 2.47 -10.77
N LYS A 132 -15.52 1.86 -10.98
CA LYS A 132 -15.92 1.33 -12.27
C LYS A 132 -16.21 2.42 -13.28
N ALA A 133 -16.80 3.53 -12.86
CA ALA A 133 -17.12 4.65 -13.75
C ALA A 133 -15.87 5.36 -14.27
N LEU A 134 -14.77 5.28 -13.55
CA LEU A 134 -13.50 5.93 -13.91
C LEU A 134 -12.61 5.08 -14.83
N ARG A 135 -13.04 3.89 -15.16
CA ARG A 135 -12.28 2.99 -16.05
C ARG A 135 -12.51 3.30 -17.52
#